data_baefee479a6e68c0160c43586796aa31
#
_entry.id   baefee479a6e68c0160c43586796aa31
#
_cell.length_a   1.000
_cell.length_b   1.000
_cell.length_c   1.000
_cell.angle_alpha   90.00
_cell.angle_beta   90.00
_cell.angle_gamma   90.00
#
_symmetry.space_group_name_H-M   'P 1'
#
loop_
_entity.id
_entity.type
_entity.pdbx_description
1 polymer ?
#
loop_
_entity_poly.entity_id
_entity_poly.type
_entity_poly.pdbx_seq_one_letter_code
_entity_poly.pdbx_strand_id
1 'polypeptide(L)'
;MKHTLTIRDLTLKHQQRTLVDRVELTLKAGQVHALVGASGSGKSLTSLGILDLLPPGVHGSGATLLLDGNPVEAASLHGREVALVLQNPRSAFNPVRSLRQHALETLHARGISGAVADDLIHATLHEVGLHDAPRVLDSFAFQLSGGMLQRMMIALALLADSRFLLADEPTSDLDVVAQARFLDLLERLVEQRNLGVLLITHDMGVVARCADRVSVMANGRIVEHADVHELFNAPQSKEARTLLAAHHSLTLEGCAP
;
A
#
# COMPACT_ATOMS: atom_id res chain seq x y z
N MET A 1 0.69 15.11 17.09
CA MET A 1 0.44 15.77 15.78
C MET A 1 0.09 14.68 14.79
N LYS A 2 -0.87 14.89 13.88
CA LYS A 2 -1.14 13.91 12.83
C LYS A 2 -0.09 14.09 11.73
N HIS A 3 0.72 13.05 11.50
CA HIS A 3 1.71 13.06 10.41
C HIS A 3 1.02 13.07 9.05
N THR A 4 1.63 13.75 8.08
CA THR A 4 1.12 13.85 6.70
C THR A 4 2.23 13.65 5.69
N LEU A 5 1.93 12.89 4.63
CA LEU A 5 2.75 12.80 3.43
C LEU A 5 1.97 13.39 2.27
N THR A 6 2.45 14.51 1.72
CA THR A 6 1.80 15.19 0.60
C THR A 6 2.66 15.06 -0.65
N ILE A 7 2.03 14.65 -1.73
CA ILE A 7 2.60 14.52 -3.06
C ILE A 7 1.97 15.61 -3.93
N ARG A 8 2.78 16.42 -4.62
CA ARG A 8 2.32 17.45 -5.54
C ARG A 8 3.00 17.29 -6.89
N ASP A 9 2.22 17.53 -7.94
CA ASP A 9 2.68 17.59 -9.34
C ASP A 9 3.43 16.34 -9.83
N LEU A 10 3.14 15.15 -9.26
CA LEU A 10 3.79 13.92 -9.69
C LEU A 10 3.47 13.64 -11.16
N THR A 11 4.50 13.73 -12.00
CA THR A 11 4.40 13.47 -13.44
C THR A 11 5.40 12.41 -13.84
N LEU A 12 4.91 11.35 -14.50
CA LEU A 12 5.72 10.22 -14.97
C LEU A 12 5.57 10.07 -16.48
N LYS A 13 6.70 9.89 -17.17
CA LYS A 13 6.73 9.75 -18.62
C LYS A 13 7.56 8.53 -19.03
N HIS A 14 7.11 7.88 -20.09
CA HIS A 14 7.91 6.91 -20.83
C HIS A 14 8.08 7.43 -22.25
N GLN A 15 9.31 7.75 -22.63
CA GLN A 15 9.62 8.48 -23.87
C GLN A 15 8.81 9.80 -23.96
N GLN A 16 7.96 9.96 -25.00
CA GLN A 16 7.09 11.13 -25.19
C GLN A 16 5.70 10.96 -24.57
N ARG A 17 5.35 9.78 -24.06
CA ARG A 17 4.02 9.51 -23.50
C ARG A 17 4.01 9.81 -22.01
N THR A 18 3.08 10.66 -21.60
CA THR A 18 2.76 10.88 -20.18
C THR A 18 1.90 9.72 -19.67
N LEU A 19 2.37 9.05 -18.62
CA LEU A 19 1.70 7.92 -17.98
C LEU A 19 0.96 8.34 -16.71
N VAL A 20 1.53 9.30 -15.98
CA VAL A 20 0.95 9.96 -14.80
C VAL A 20 1.15 11.46 -14.99
N ASP A 21 0.11 12.26 -14.81
CA ASP A 21 0.10 13.67 -15.13
C ASP A 21 -0.39 14.50 -13.95
N ARG A 22 0.54 15.20 -13.29
CA ARG A 22 0.31 16.12 -12.18
C ARG A 22 -0.60 15.57 -11.08
N VAL A 23 -0.30 14.35 -10.64
CA VAL A 23 -1.04 13.72 -9.55
C VAL A 23 -0.71 14.42 -8.23
N GLU A 24 -1.77 14.76 -7.50
CA GLU A 24 -1.70 15.29 -6.14
C GLU A 24 -2.40 14.34 -5.18
N LEU A 25 -1.73 13.99 -4.08
CA LEU A 25 -2.27 13.14 -3.02
C LEU A 25 -1.80 13.65 -1.66
N THR A 26 -2.64 13.49 -0.64
CA THR A 26 -2.26 13.73 0.74
C THR A 26 -2.68 12.54 1.58
N LEU A 27 -1.70 11.83 2.13
CA LEU A 27 -1.88 10.73 3.06
C LEU A 27 -1.78 11.26 4.49
N LYS A 28 -2.66 10.81 5.36
CA LYS A 28 -2.66 11.19 6.78
C LYS A 28 -2.46 9.95 7.63
N ALA A 29 -1.59 10.04 8.63
CA ALA A 29 -1.45 8.99 9.63
C ALA A 29 -2.78 8.71 10.32
N GLY A 30 -3.06 7.42 10.55
CA GLY A 30 -4.33 6.94 11.10
C GLY A 30 -5.51 7.03 10.13
N GLN A 31 -5.25 7.05 8.81
CA GLN A 31 -6.28 7.03 7.77
C GLN A 31 -5.90 6.12 6.61
N VAL A 32 -6.91 5.52 5.99
CA VAL A 32 -6.80 4.80 4.73
C VAL A 32 -7.27 5.70 3.59
N HIS A 33 -6.38 6.01 2.66
CA HIS A 33 -6.69 6.70 1.43
C HIS A 33 -6.69 5.70 0.27
N ALA A 34 -7.84 5.42 -0.31
CA ALA A 34 -7.94 4.53 -1.46
C ALA A 34 -7.62 5.28 -2.77
N LEU A 35 -6.81 4.66 -3.63
CA LEU A 35 -6.59 5.08 -5.01
C LEU A 35 -7.21 4.04 -5.95
N VAL A 36 -8.31 4.41 -6.59
CA VAL A 36 -9.11 3.52 -7.43
C VAL A 36 -9.11 3.97 -8.90
N GLY A 37 -9.45 3.07 -9.80
CA GLY A 37 -9.54 3.36 -11.22
C GLY A 37 -9.38 2.10 -12.07
N ALA A 38 -9.68 2.20 -13.36
CA ALA A 38 -9.54 1.09 -14.29
C ALA A 38 -8.09 0.57 -14.37
N SER A 39 -7.92 -0.67 -14.83
CA SER A 39 -6.57 -1.21 -15.11
C SER A 39 -5.84 -0.31 -16.12
N GLY A 40 -4.56 -0.05 -15.88
CA GLY A 40 -3.75 0.84 -16.73
C GLY A 40 -4.00 2.35 -16.52
N SER A 41 -4.79 2.78 -15.53
CA SER A 41 -5.00 4.21 -15.23
C SER A 41 -3.78 4.92 -14.64
N GLY A 42 -2.75 4.18 -14.17
CA GLY A 42 -1.51 4.74 -13.62
C GLY A 42 -1.30 4.55 -12.11
N LYS A 43 -2.20 3.83 -11.40
CA LYS A 43 -2.19 3.68 -9.94
C LYS A 43 -0.88 3.08 -9.39
N SER A 44 -0.47 1.93 -9.90
CA SER A 44 0.79 1.28 -9.47
C SER A 44 2.02 2.12 -9.81
N LEU A 45 2.02 2.80 -10.97
CA LEU A 45 3.09 3.73 -11.31
C LEU A 45 3.13 4.94 -10.38
N THR A 46 1.98 5.40 -9.88
CA THR A 46 1.91 6.48 -8.90
C THR A 46 2.59 6.09 -7.60
N SER A 47 2.32 4.88 -7.05
CA SER A 47 2.99 4.41 -5.83
C SER A 47 4.51 4.25 -6.00
N LEU A 48 4.94 3.70 -7.14
CA LEU A 48 6.37 3.58 -7.46
C LEU A 48 7.01 4.96 -7.67
N GLY A 49 6.29 5.90 -8.29
CA GLY A 49 6.77 7.26 -8.52
C GLY A 49 6.94 8.09 -7.24
N ILE A 50 6.10 7.89 -6.23
CA ILE A 50 6.25 8.50 -4.91
C ILE A 50 7.60 8.12 -4.28
N LEU A 51 8.05 6.90 -4.52
CA LEU A 51 9.28 6.35 -3.97
C LEU A 51 10.48 6.42 -4.94
N ASP A 52 10.31 6.95 -6.13
CA ASP A 52 11.31 6.95 -7.21
C ASP A 52 11.83 5.54 -7.56
N LEU A 53 10.96 4.52 -7.42
CA LEU A 53 11.23 3.11 -7.75
C LEU A 53 10.71 2.77 -9.15
N LEU A 54 11.00 3.62 -10.12
CA LEU A 54 10.43 3.56 -11.45
C LEU A 54 11.03 2.43 -12.30
N PRO A 55 10.22 1.75 -13.12
CA PRO A 55 10.73 0.75 -14.06
C PRO A 55 11.62 1.40 -15.14
N PRO A 56 12.50 0.61 -15.78
CA PRO A 56 13.38 1.11 -16.83
C PRO A 56 12.64 1.87 -17.93
N GLY A 57 13.18 3.03 -18.32
CA GLY A 57 12.59 3.88 -19.36
C GLY A 57 11.45 4.79 -18.89
N VAL A 58 10.98 4.66 -17.66
CA VAL A 58 10.05 5.61 -17.04
C VAL A 58 10.84 6.62 -16.23
N HIS A 59 10.51 7.90 -16.40
CA HIS A 59 11.18 9.00 -15.72
C HIS A 59 10.16 9.90 -15.03
N GLY A 60 10.47 10.29 -13.79
CA GLY A 60 9.70 11.27 -13.02
C GLY A 60 10.17 12.71 -13.31
N SER A 61 9.24 13.66 -13.26
CA SER A 61 9.54 15.07 -13.31
C SER A 61 8.56 15.87 -12.46
N GLY A 62 9.06 16.90 -11.78
CA GLY A 62 8.24 17.92 -11.12
C GLY A 62 7.60 17.54 -9.79
N ALA A 63 7.75 16.32 -9.32
CA ALA A 63 7.17 15.91 -8.04
C ALA A 63 7.79 16.68 -6.86
N THR A 64 6.92 17.23 -6.00
CA THR A 64 7.32 17.74 -4.69
C THR A 64 6.73 16.84 -3.62
N LEU A 65 7.60 16.23 -2.80
CA LEU A 65 7.21 15.43 -1.66
C LEU A 65 7.37 16.25 -0.38
N LEU A 66 6.33 16.29 0.43
CA LEU A 66 6.34 17.00 1.71
C LEU A 66 5.98 16.02 2.83
N LEU A 67 6.86 15.88 3.81
CA LEU A 67 6.61 15.15 5.04
C LEU A 67 6.38 16.17 6.16
N ASP A 68 5.18 16.16 6.74
CA ASP A 68 4.76 17.12 7.76
C ASP A 68 4.96 18.60 7.31
N GLY A 69 4.71 18.84 6.01
CA GLY A 69 4.88 20.17 5.39
C GLY A 69 6.31 20.53 4.96
N ASN A 70 7.30 19.71 5.29
CA ASN A 70 8.70 19.95 4.94
C ASN A 70 9.08 19.17 3.66
N PRO A 71 9.77 19.79 2.70
CA PRO A 71 10.25 19.10 1.51
C PRO A 71 11.20 17.96 1.86
N VAL A 72 11.03 16.81 1.19
CA VAL A 72 11.85 15.62 1.37
C VAL A 72 12.19 14.97 0.03
N GLU A 73 13.35 14.31 -0.01
CA GLU A 73 13.76 13.48 -1.13
C GLU A 73 13.10 12.10 -1.05
N ALA A 74 12.68 11.52 -2.18
CA ALA A 74 12.08 10.18 -2.23
C ALA A 74 12.99 9.12 -1.58
N ALA A 75 14.30 9.20 -1.81
CA ALA A 75 15.28 8.29 -1.22
C ALA A 75 15.29 8.30 0.32
N SER A 76 14.93 9.41 0.95
CA SER A 76 14.85 9.52 2.42
C SER A 76 13.61 8.86 3.02
N LEU A 77 12.60 8.59 2.19
CA LEU A 77 11.35 7.96 2.59
C LEU A 77 11.45 6.43 2.66
N HIS A 78 12.30 5.82 1.81
CA HIS A 78 12.37 4.36 1.65
C HIS A 78 12.81 3.66 2.93
N GLY A 79 12.02 2.66 3.36
CA GLY A 79 12.35 1.80 4.48
C GLY A 79 12.52 2.55 5.82
N ARG A 80 12.01 3.77 5.89
CA ARG A 80 11.98 4.62 7.08
C ARG A 80 10.56 5.13 7.29
N GLU A 81 10.17 6.15 6.50
CA GLU A 81 8.86 6.79 6.65
C GLU A 81 7.78 6.06 5.87
N VAL A 82 8.15 5.46 4.74
CA VAL A 82 7.22 4.82 3.80
C VAL A 82 7.70 3.42 3.47
N ALA A 83 6.81 2.45 3.62
CA ALA A 83 6.97 1.08 3.15
C ALA A 83 6.03 0.79 1.98
N LEU A 84 6.42 -0.18 1.14
CA LEU A 84 5.64 -0.61 -0.03
C LEU A 84 5.26 -2.09 0.11
N VAL A 85 3.98 -2.39 -0.03
CA VAL A 85 3.43 -3.75 -0.19
C VAL A 85 3.05 -3.94 -1.65
N LEU A 86 3.76 -4.83 -2.34
CA LEU A 86 3.58 -5.09 -3.76
C LEU A 86 2.43 -6.08 -4.00
N GLN A 87 1.79 -5.98 -5.16
CA GLN A 87 0.77 -6.91 -5.62
C GLN A 87 1.29 -8.37 -5.63
N ASN A 88 2.51 -8.59 -6.14
CA ASN A 88 3.15 -9.90 -6.06
C ASN A 88 4.15 -9.92 -4.89
N PRO A 89 3.77 -10.48 -3.73
CA PRO A 89 4.62 -10.44 -2.54
C PRO A 89 5.92 -11.24 -2.71
N ARG A 90 5.96 -12.25 -3.59
CA ARG A 90 7.18 -13.04 -3.84
C ARG A 90 8.29 -12.22 -4.45
N SER A 91 7.97 -11.24 -5.28
CA SER A 91 8.96 -10.37 -5.93
C SER A 91 9.65 -9.39 -4.98
N ALA A 92 9.10 -9.19 -3.78
CA ALA A 92 9.67 -8.31 -2.78
C ALA A 92 10.85 -8.91 -2.01
N PHE A 93 11.00 -10.23 -2.07
CA PHE A 93 12.01 -10.95 -1.27
C PHE A 93 13.15 -11.47 -2.13
N ASN A 94 14.37 -11.37 -1.61
CA ASN A 94 15.51 -12.03 -2.21
C ASN A 94 15.37 -13.57 -2.02
N PRO A 95 15.27 -14.37 -3.11
CA PRO A 95 14.97 -15.80 -3.01
C PRO A 95 16.04 -16.65 -2.33
N VAL A 96 17.27 -16.14 -2.22
CA VAL A 96 18.40 -16.85 -1.59
C VAL A 96 18.62 -16.44 -0.12
N ARG A 97 17.73 -15.61 0.44
CA ARG A 97 17.75 -15.19 1.83
C ARG A 97 16.53 -15.69 2.60
N SER A 98 16.75 -16.11 3.83
CA SER A 98 15.63 -16.45 4.74
C SER A 98 14.89 -15.19 5.17
N LEU A 99 13.64 -15.35 5.64
CA LEU A 99 12.86 -14.23 6.14
C LEU A 99 13.47 -13.63 7.42
N ARG A 100 14.19 -14.42 8.21
CA ARG A 100 15.00 -13.94 9.33
C ARG A 100 16.05 -12.92 8.88
N GLN A 101 16.74 -13.21 7.78
CA GLN A 101 17.76 -12.31 7.25
C GLN A 101 17.16 -10.99 6.81
N HIS A 102 16.00 -11.00 6.15
CA HIS A 102 15.28 -9.77 5.79
C HIS A 102 14.88 -8.95 7.02
N ALA A 103 14.34 -9.60 8.06
CA ALA A 103 13.94 -8.91 9.30
C ALA A 103 15.13 -8.30 10.03
N LEU A 104 16.23 -9.06 10.15
CA LEU A 104 17.45 -8.57 10.79
C LEU A 104 18.09 -7.42 10.02
N GLU A 105 18.13 -7.45 8.69
CA GLU A 105 18.63 -6.36 7.87
C GLU A 105 17.80 -5.08 8.05
N THR A 106 16.48 -5.22 8.13
CA THR A 106 15.58 -4.09 8.38
C THR A 106 15.89 -3.44 9.73
N LEU A 107 16.05 -4.23 10.78
CA LEU A 107 16.39 -3.70 12.12
C LEU A 107 17.82 -3.17 12.19
N HIS A 108 18.77 -3.82 11.52
CA HIS A 108 20.16 -3.36 11.46
C HIS A 108 20.27 -1.96 10.81
N ALA A 109 19.47 -1.68 9.78
CA ALA A 109 19.39 -0.36 9.17
C ALA A 109 18.90 0.73 10.15
N ARG A 110 18.21 0.35 11.23
CA ARG A 110 17.80 1.21 12.36
C ARG A 110 18.80 1.21 13.53
N GLY A 111 19.92 0.50 13.41
CA GLY A 111 20.90 0.34 14.48
C GLY A 111 20.46 -0.63 15.60
N ILE A 112 19.47 -1.48 15.36
CA ILE A 112 18.93 -2.44 16.33
C ILE A 112 19.48 -3.83 16.02
N SER A 113 20.04 -4.51 17.03
CA SER A 113 20.67 -5.84 16.88
C SER A 113 20.60 -6.66 18.15
N GLY A 114 21.03 -7.93 18.11
CA GLY A 114 21.09 -8.84 19.26
C GLY A 114 19.70 -9.23 19.78
N ALA A 115 19.61 -9.52 21.07
CA ALA A 115 18.38 -10.00 21.71
C ALA A 115 17.18 -9.04 21.52
N VAL A 116 17.42 -7.73 21.50
CA VAL A 116 16.37 -6.73 21.27
C VAL A 116 15.77 -6.88 19.86
N ALA A 117 16.61 -7.18 18.86
CA ALA A 117 16.12 -7.43 17.50
C ALA A 117 15.26 -8.69 17.44
N ASP A 118 15.70 -9.78 18.09
CA ASP A 118 14.94 -11.03 18.12
C ASP A 118 13.58 -10.86 18.79
N ASP A 119 13.52 -10.19 19.94
CA ASP A 119 12.27 -9.89 20.65
C ASP A 119 11.31 -9.06 19.80
N LEU A 120 11.80 -8.01 19.14
CA LEU A 120 11.00 -7.17 18.24
C LEU A 120 10.46 -7.96 17.05
N ILE A 121 11.27 -8.81 16.42
CA ILE A 121 10.85 -9.65 15.31
C ILE A 121 9.73 -10.58 15.76
N HIS A 122 9.89 -11.29 16.85
CA HIS A 122 8.88 -12.21 17.37
C HIS A 122 7.57 -11.50 17.72
N ALA A 123 7.63 -10.36 18.39
CA ALA A 123 6.46 -9.56 18.74
C ALA A 123 5.74 -9.07 17.48
N THR A 124 6.48 -8.56 16.50
CA THR A 124 5.91 -8.05 15.24
C THR A 124 5.29 -9.17 14.40
N LEU A 125 5.92 -10.34 14.30
CA LEU A 125 5.32 -11.48 13.60
C LEU A 125 4.01 -11.93 14.25
N HIS A 126 3.94 -11.95 15.56
CA HIS A 126 2.71 -12.25 16.30
C HIS A 126 1.62 -11.22 15.99
N GLU A 127 1.96 -9.93 15.99
CA GLU A 127 1.05 -8.81 15.69
C GLU A 127 0.41 -8.93 14.30
N VAL A 128 1.19 -9.33 13.29
CA VAL A 128 0.66 -9.54 11.93
C VAL A 128 0.01 -10.91 11.75
N GLY A 129 -0.08 -11.75 12.80
CA GLY A 129 -0.73 -13.06 12.78
C GLY A 129 0.12 -14.17 12.15
N LEU A 130 1.45 -14.07 12.22
CA LEU A 130 2.41 -15.12 11.87
C LEU A 130 2.89 -15.80 13.15
N HIS A 131 2.04 -16.66 13.75
CA HIS A 131 2.25 -17.19 15.09
C HIS A 131 3.36 -18.25 15.19
N ASP A 132 3.66 -18.99 14.10
CA ASP A 132 4.79 -19.92 14.05
C ASP A 132 6.06 -19.18 13.59
N ALA A 133 6.51 -18.23 14.42
CA ALA A 133 7.63 -17.37 14.09
C ALA A 133 8.92 -18.14 13.76
N PRO A 134 9.34 -19.20 14.48
CA PRO A 134 10.55 -19.94 14.13
C PRO A 134 10.49 -20.50 12.71
N ARG A 135 9.41 -21.19 12.37
CA ARG A 135 9.22 -21.76 11.03
C ARG A 135 9.20 -20.68 9.95
N VAL A 136 8.48 -19.58 10.17
CA VAL A 136 8.40 -18.47 9.21
C VAL A 136 9.76 -17.86 8.98
N LEU A 137 10.50 -17.58 10.04
CA LEU A 137 11.81 -16.93 9.95
C LEU A 137 12.87 -17.80 9.26
N ASP A 138 12.83 -19.09 9.46
CA ASP A 138 13.78 -20.03 8.85
C ASP A 138 13.39 -20.41 7.40
N SER A 139 12.20 -20.01 6.95
CA SER A 139 11.72 -20.23 5.60
C SER A 139 12.29 -19.19 4.61
N PHE A 140 12.35 -19.62 3.34
CA PHE A 140 12.54 -18.74 2.18
C PHE A 140 11.18 -18.33 1.61
N ALA A 141 11.13 -17.22 0.87
CA ALA A 141 9.88 -16.69 0.34
C ALA A 141 9.07 -17.71 -0.51
N PHE A 142 9.73 -18.54 -1.28
CA PHE A 142 9.07 -19.55 -2.12
C PHE A 142 8.40 -20.71 -1.33
N GLN A 143 8.70 -20.86 -0.04
CA GLN A 143 8.15 -21.90 0.84
C GLN A 143 6.85 -21.46 1.55
N LEU A 144 6.47 -20.19 1.45
CA LEU A 144 5.30 -19.64 2.11
C LEU A 144 4.17 -19.33 1.14
N SER A 145 2.94 -19.27 1.66
CA SER A 145 1.78 -18.81 0.90
C SER A 145 1.84 -17.31 0.62
N GLY A 146 1.13 -16.83 -0.41
CA GLY A 146 1.04 -15.41 -0.74
C GLY A 146 0.59 -14.56 0.44
N GLY A 147 -0.46 -14.98 1.15
CA GLY A 147 -0.96 -14.26 2.33
C GLY A 147 0.03 -14.21 3.49
N MET A 148 0.86 -15.25 3.69
CA MET A 148 1.94 -15.20 4.69
C MET A 148 3.04 -14.22 4.28
N LEU A 149 3.39 -14.16 3.00
CA LEU A 149 4.38 -13.20 2.50
C LEU A 149 3.88 -11.76 2.57
N GLN A 150 2.59 -11.51 2.29
CA GLN A 150 2.00 -10.20 2.48
C GLN A 150 2.08 -9.74 3.93
N ARG A 151 1.73 -10.62 4.88
CA ARG A 151 1.88 -10.34 6.32
C ARG A 151 3.34 -10.10 6.71
N MET A 152 4.26 -10.83 6.11
CA MET A 152 5.70 -10.60 6.32
C MET A 152 6.16 -9.26 5.76
N MET A 153 5.65 -8.80 4.61
CA MET A 153 5.93 -7.45 4.10
C MET A 153 5.43 -6.37 5.06
N ILE A 154 4.22 -6.54 5.62
CA ILE A 154 3.72 -5.64 6.66
C ILE A 154 4.61 -5.69 7.90
N ALA A 155 5.03 -6.89 8.34
CA ALA A 155 5.96 -7.03 9.47
C ALA A 155 7.26 -6.25 9.22
N LEU A 156 7.85 -6.35 8.03
CA LEU A 156 9.04 -5.57 7.67
C LEU A 156 8.78 -4.06 7.71
N ALA A 157 7.61 -3.60 7.26
CA ALA A 157 7.21 -2.19 7.36
C ALA A 157 7.13 -1.72 8.82
N LEU A 158 6.56 -2.54 9.70
CA LEU A 158 6.48 -2.25 11.15
C LEU A 158 7.88 -2.29 11.81
N LEU A 159 8.72 -3.25 11.45
CA LEU A 159 10.12 -3.32 11.91
C LEU A 159 10.95 -2.12 11.43
N ALA A 160 10.67 -1.60 10.23
CA ALA A 160 11.26 -0.37 9.72
C ALA A 160 10.73 0.88 10.45
N ASP A 161 9.66 0.77 11.25
CA ASP A 161 8.97 1.87 11.92
C ASP A 161 8.35 2.88 10.94
N SER A 162 7.88 2.36 9.81
CA SER A 162 7.30 3.20 8.76
C SER A 162 5.96 3.78 9.21
N ARG A 163 5.78 5.07 8.99
CA ARG A 163 4.55 5.80 9.32
C ARG A 163 3.49 5.70 8.23
N PHE A 164 3.91 5.39 6.99
CA PHE A 164 3.03 5.25 5.84
C PHE A 164 3.28 3.93 5.13
N LEU A 165 2.19 3.33 4.65
CA LEU A 165 2.19 2.10 3.86
C LEU A 165 1.54 2.36 2.51
N LEU A 166 2.25 2.11 1.41
CA LEU A 166 1.68 2.07 0.07
C LEU A 166 1.38 0.61 -0.25
N ALA A 167 0.12 0.24 -0.39
CA ALA A 167 -0.32 -1.12 -0.65
C ALA A 167 -0.93 -1.22 -2.05
N ASP A 168 -0.21 -1.84 -2.98
CA ASP A 168 -0.64 -1.97 -4.38
C ASP A 168 -1.34 -3.30 -4.58
N GLU A 169 -2.65 -3.25 -4.74
CA GLU A 169 -3.56 -4.38 -4.92
C GLU A 169 -3.30 -5.55 -3.93
N PRO A 170 -3.20 -5.30 -2.63
CA PRO A 170 -2.70 -6.29 -1.67
C PRO A 170 -3.65 -7.48 -1.46
N THR A 171 -4.86 -7.43 -1.99
CA THR A 171 -5.87 -8.47 -1.79
C THR A 171 -6.26 -9.22 -3.07
N SER A 172 -5.70 -8.85 -4.24
CA SER A 172 -6.14 -9.36 -5.56
C SER A 172 -5.96 -10.88 -5.70
N ASP A 173 -4.94 -11.46 -5.08
CA ASP A 173 -4.62 -12.89 -5.16
C ASP A 173 -5.10 -13.68 -3.92
N LEU A 174 -5.92 -13.09 -3.05
CA LEU A 174 -6.42 -13.71 -1.84
C LEU A 174 -7.85 -14.24 -2.03
N ASP A 175 -8.13 -15.40 -1.42
CA ASP A 175 -9.51 -15.81 -1.23
C ASP A 175 -10.27 -14.88 -0.27
N VAL A 176 -11.60 -14.95 -0.29
CA VAL A 176 -12.48 -14.06 0.49
C VAL A 176 -12.15 -14.05 2.01
N VAL A 177 -11.79 -15.20 2.57
CA VAL A 177 -11.46 -15.31 3.99
C VAL A 177 -10.11 -14.69 4.29
N ALA A 178 -9.11 -14.93 3.44
CA ALA A 178 -7.79 -14.34 3.56
C ALA A 178 -7.84 -12.81 3.35
N GLN A 179 -8.63 -12.35 2.38
CA GLN A 179 -8.90 -10.92 2.16
C GLN A 179 -9.50 -10.26 3.40
N ALA A 180 -10.57 -10.85 3.97
CA ALA A 180 -11.19 -10.31 5.18
C ALA A 180 -10.18 -10.17 6.33
N ARG A 181 -9.40 -11.22 6.58
CA ARG A 181 -8.35 -11.22 7.63
C ARG A 181 -7.23 -10.21 7.36
N PHE A 182 -6.91 -9.96 6.10
CA PHE A 182 -5.91 -8.94 5.73
C PHE A 182 -6.44 -7.54 6.02
N LEU A 183 -7.70 -7.28 5.69
CA LEU A 183 -8.35 -5.98 5.96
C LEU A 183 -8.51 -5.75 7.47
N ASP A 184 -8.90 -6.77 8.26
CA ASP A 184 -8.92 -6.70 9.73
C ASP A 184 -7.55 -6.32 10.31
N LEU A 185 -6.48 -6.89 9.76
CA LEU A 185 -5.12 -6.55 10.17
C LEU A 185 -4.81 -5.09 9.83
N LEU A 186 -5.12 -4.65 8.60
CA LEU A 186 -4.84 -3.29 8.14
C LEU A 186 -5.56 -2.25 8.99
N GLU A 187 -6.87 -2.42 9.23
CA GLU A 187 -7.71 -1.56 10.08
C GLU A 187 -7.11 -1.43 11.49
N ARG A 188 -6.76 -2.57 12.09
CA ARG A 188 -6.14 -2.60 13.42
C ARG A 188 -4.79 -1.85 13.47
N LEU A 189 -3.94 -1.99 12.45
CA LEU A 189 -2.67 -1.27 12.37
C LEU A 189 -2.86 0.23 12.17
N VAL A 190 -3.83 0.63 11.36
CA VAL A 190 -4.20 2.05 11.19
C VAL A 190 -4.60 2.67 12.54
N GLU A 191 -5.43 1.98 13.31
CA GLU A 191 -5.89 2.46 14.62
C GLU A 191 -4.79 2.44 15.68
N GLN A 192 -4.10 1.29 15.86
CA GLN A 192 -3.19 1.08 16.97
C GLN A 192 -1.80 1.69 16.75
N ARG A 193 -1.32 1.71 15.51
CA ARG A 193 0.00 2.24 15.13
C ARG A 193 -0.08 3.64 14.52
N ASN A 194 -1.30 4.19 14.36
CA ASN A 194 -1.52 5.46 13.66
C ASN A 194 -0.91 5.44 12.24
N LEU A 195 -0.99 4.27 11.57
CA LEU A 195 -0.41 4.05 10.25
C LEU A 195 -1.24 4.76 9.18
N GLY A 196 -0.62 5.58 8.33
CA GLY A 196 -1.26 6.14 7.15
C GLY A 196 -1.15 5.16 5.98
N VAL A 197 -2.25 4.89 5.27
CA VAL A 197 -2.25 3.90 4.19
C VAL A 197 -2.71 4.52 2.88
N LEU A 198 -1.94 4.32 1.80
CA LEU A 198 -2.43 4.44 0.43
C LEU A 198 -2.79 3.04 -0.06
N LEU A 199 -4.08 2.77 -0.19
CA LEU A 199 -4.59 1.48 -0.65
C LEU A 199 -4.99 1.57 -2.13
N ILE A 200 -4.20 0.95 -3.00
CA ILE A 200 -4.53 0.84 -4.42
C ILE A 200 -5.36 -0.41 -4.62
N THR A 201 -6.55 -0.25 -5.15
CA THR A 201 -7.44 -1.37 -5.46
C THR A 201 -8.44 -1.00 -6.56
N HIS A 202 -8.97 -2.01 -7.23
CA HIS A 202 -10.13 -1.88 -8.12
C HIS A 202 -11.42 -2.43 -7.46
N ASP A 203 -11.32 -3.02 -6.25
CA ASP A 203 -12.45 -3.58 -5.52
C ASP A 203 -13.14 -2.51 -4.66
N MET A 204 -14.32 -2.06 -5.10
CA MET A 204 -15.11 -1.05 -4.39
C MET A 204 -15.70 -1.58 -3.09
N GLY A 205 -15.81 -2.90 -2.90
CA GLY A 205 -16.19 -3.51 -1.62
C GLY A 205 -15.10 -3.33 -0.56
N VAL A 206 -13.84 -3.48 -0.95
CA VAL A 206 -12.68 -3.20 -0.10
C VAL A 206 -12.65 -1.71 0.27
N VAL A 207 -12.88 -0.82 -0.71
CA VAL A 207 -12.94 0.64 -0.47
C VAL A 207 -14.05 1.00 0.51
N ALA A 208 -15.27 0.48 0.30
CA ALA A 208 -16.41 0.75 1.17
C ALA A 208 -16.16 0.32 2.63
N ARG A 209 -15.37 -0.76 2.81
CA ARG A 209 -15.09 -1.33 4.12
C ARG A 209 -14.08 -0.54 4.92
N CYS A 210 -12.96 -0.16 4.32
CA CYS A 210 -11.79 0.29 5.08
C CYS A 210 -11.29 1.70 4.72
N ALA A 211 -11.76 2.33 3.63
CA ALA A 211 -11.24 3.63 3.24
C ALA A 211 -11.96 4.79 3.94
N ASP A 212 -11.18 5.80 4.33
CA ASP A 212 -11.70 7.10 4.79
C ASP A 212 -11.89 8.07 3.62
N ARG A 213 -10.94 8.06 2.70
CA ARG A 213 -10.92 8.93 1.52
C ARG A 213 -10.62 8.13 0.27
N VAL A 214 -11.11 8.63 -0.86
CA VAL A 214 -10.94 7.99 -2.16
C VAL A 214 -10.47 9.02 -3.19
N SER A 215 -9.52 8.60 -4.01
CA SER A 215 -9.12 9.30 -5.23
C SER A 215 -9.39 8.40 -6.43
N VAL A 216 -10.15 8.89 -7.39
CA VAL A 216 -10.44 8.18 -8.63
C VAL A 216 -9.45 8.61 -9.70
N MET A 217 -8.75 7.63 -10.27
CA MET A 217 -7.72 7.86 -11.28
C MET A 217 -8.14 7.35 -12.65
N ALA A 218 -8.01 8.19 -13.67
CA ALA A 218 -8.26 7.84 -15.06
C ALA A 218 -7.22 8.50 -15.98
N ASN A 219 -6.71 7.76 -16.95
CA ASN A 219 -5.76 8.24 -17.96
C ASN A 219 -4.56 9.03 -17.37
N GLY A 220 -4.03 8.53 -16.27
CA GLY A 220 -2.87 9.13 -15.59
C GLY A 220 -3.19 10.34 -14.71
N ARG A 221 -4.45 10.71 -14.51
CA ARG A 221 -4.87 11.87 -13.73
C ARG A 221 -5.86 11.49 -12.62
N ILE A 222 -5.84 12.22 -11.53
CA ILE A 222 -6.94 12.16 -10.57
C ILE A 222 -8.11 12.97 -11.13
N VAL A 223 -9.26 12.33 -11.28
CA VAL A 223 -10.49 12.93 -11.82
C VAL A 223 -11.50 13.27 -10.72
N GLU A 224 -11.35 12.67 -9.55
CA GLU A 224 -12.20 12.94 -8.39
C GLU A 224 -11.46 12.63 -7.08
N HIS A 225 -11.64 13.50 -6.08
CA HIS A 225 -11.29 13.27 -4.68
C HIS A 225 -12.54 13.42 -3.84
N ALA A 226 -12.83 12.45 -3.01
CA ALA A 226 -14.00 12.49 -2.13
C ALA A 226 -13.73 11.78 -0.79
N ASP A 227 -14.56 12.05 0.20
CA ASP A 227 -14.80 11.16 1.31
C ASP A 227 -15.46 9.87 0.79
N VAL A 228 -15.21 8.71 1.43
CA VAL A 228 -15.76 7.44 0.96
C VAL A 228 -17.29 7.48 0.89
N HIS A 229 -17.96 8.05 1.89
CA HIS A 229 -19.42 8.14 1.90
C HIS A 229 -19.96 9.06 0.81
N GLU A 230 -19.24 10.15 0.53
CA GLU A 230 -19.59 11.08 -0.54
C GLU A 230 -19.48 10.40 -1.91
N LEU A 231 -18.37 9.68 -2.16
CA LEU A 231 -18.16 8.96 -3.42
C LEU A 231 -19.28 7.95 -3.69
N PHE A 232 -19.68 7.17 -2.68
CA PHE A 232 -20.70 6.14 -2.85
C PHE A 232 -22.11 6.72 -3.04
N ASN A 233 -22.43 7.86 -2.42
CA ASN A 233 -23.76 8.46 -2.48
C ASN A 233 -23.92 9.44 -3.65
N ALA A 234 -22.89 10.17 -4.03
CA ALA A 234 -22.96 11.26 -5.00
C ALA A 234 -21.70 11.37 -5.88
N PRO A 235 -21.32 10.31 -6.63
CA PRO A 235 -20.13 10.32 -7.48
C PRO A 235 -20.22 11.39 -8.56
N GLN A 236 -19.20 12.23 -8.67
CA GLN A 236 -19.18 13.38 -9.60
C GLN A 236 -18.62 13.01 -10.96
N SER A 237 -17.54 12.21 -11.01
CA SER A 237 -16.92 11.80 -12.27
C SER A 237 -17.68 10.66 -12.96
N LYS A 238 -17.54 10.59 -14.28
CA LYS A 238 -18.08 9.47 -15.05
C LYS A 238 -17.41 8.16 -14.63
N GLU A 239 -16.12 8.21 -14.36
CA GLU A 239 -15.29 7.08 -13.97
C GLU A 239 -15.73 6.51 -12.62
N ALA A 240 -16.00 7.36 -11.63
CA ALA A 240 -16.55 6.94 -10.34
C ALA A 240 -17.90 6.23 -10.50
N ARG A 241 -18.81 6.82 -11.29
CA ARG A 241 -20.11 6.21 -11.58
C ARG A 241 -19.95 4.84 -12.24
N THR A 242 -19.01 4.70 -13.17
CA THR A 242 -18.77 3.43 -13.87
C THR A 242 -18.24 2.36 -12.91
N LEU A 243 -17.29 2.71 -12.02
CA LEU A 243 -16.75 1.79 -11.02
C LEU A 243 -17.83 1.32 -10.05
N LEU A 244 -18.67 2.23 -9.56
CA LEU A 244 -19.76 1.91 -8.65
C LEU A 244 -20.86 1.07 -9.33
N ALA A 245 -21.22 1.37 -10.58
CA ALA A 245 -22.17 0.57 -11.34
C ALA A 245 -21.68 -0.87 -11.53
N ALA A 246 -20.40 -1.06 -11.84
CA ALA A 246 -19.80 -2.38 -11.94
C ALA A 246 -19.83 -3.13 -10.59
N HIS A 247 -19.55 -2.46 -9.49
CA HIS A 247 -19.64 -3.02 -8.14
C HIS A 247 -21.07 -3.47 -7.80
N HIS A 248 -22.08 -2.63 -8.06
CA HIS A 248 -23.47 -2.96 -7.79
C HIS A 248 -23.97 -4.15 -8.61
N SER A 249 -23.54 -4.29 -9.89
CA SER A 249 -23.94 -5.43 -10.71
C SER A 249 -23.41 -6.75 -10.14
N LEU A 250 -22.18 -6.79 -9.66
CA LEU A 250 -21.57 -7.97 -9.04
C LEU A 250 -22.25 -8.38 -7.71
N THR A 251 -22.67 -7.39 -6.91
CA THR A 251 -23.37 -7.66 -5.64
C THR A 251 -24.80 -8.18 -5.84
N LEU A 252 -25.48 -7.78 -6.91
CA LEU A 252 -26.83 -8.26 -7.24
C LEU A 252 -26.80 -9.68 -7.83
N GLU A 253 -25.81 -10.04 -8.62
CA GLU A 253 -25.66 -11.39 -9.17
C GLU A 253 -25.24 -12.42 -8.09
N GLY A 254 -24.54 -12.00 -7.06
CA GLY A 254 -24.16 -12.87 -5.92
C GLY A 254 -25.30 -13.17 -4.93
N CYS A 255 -26.45 -12.51 -5.05
CA CYS A 255 -27.65 -12.71 -4.22
C CYS A 255 -28.80 -13.43 -4.94
N ALA A 256 -28.58 -13.96 -6.14
CA ALA A 256 -29.55 -14.83 -6.81
C ALA A 256 -29.53 -16.23 -6.18
N PRO A 257 -30.68 -16.82 -5.81
CA PRO A 257 -30.81 -18.08 -5.11
C PRO A 257 -30.33 -19.30 -5.92
#